data_44377d3251e8fe7071c5213d570359f2
#
_entry.id   44377d3251e8fe7071c5213d570359f2
#
_cell.length_a   1.000
_cell.length_b   1.000
_cell.length_c   1.000
_cell.angle_alpha   90.00
_cell.angle_beta   90.00
_cell.angle_gamma   90.00
#
_symmetry.space_group_name_H-M   'P 1'
#
loop_
_entity.id
_entity.type
_entity.pdbx_description
1 polymer ?
#
loop_
_entity_poly.entity_id
_entity_poly.type
_entity_poly.pdbx_seq_one_letter_code
_entity_poly.pdbx_strand_id
1 'polypeptide(L)'
;MRLQYKAAGLMIFIGVSILLLLTIFYSRQNRQVVLQKELQNIQNVSDEIAQHMDSHLKANATIANTLSSAVIIRNALLKSNAEFGVLSKLERKNEIDRRNNQWKETKDINDPFIQKHLTNPVAEFLKLQQIIQPGLYGEIFLTNRFGAMIASTGKLTTLAHAHT
;
A
#
# COMPACT_ATOMS: atom_id res chain seq x y z
N MET A 1 80.90 -3.41 -18.67
CA MET A 1 79.52 -3.24 -19.25
C MET A 1 78.48 -4.18 -18.72
N ARG A 2 78.69 -5.47 -18.47
CA ARG A 2 77.63 -6.43 -18.04
C ARG A 2 77.01 -6.19 -16.64
N LEU A 3 77.78 -5.55 -15.72
CA LEU A 3 77.35 -5.31 -14.35
C LEU A 3 76.30 -4.17 -14.26
N GLN A 4 76.44 -3.13 -15.04
CA GLN A 4 75.55 -1.98 -15.09
C GLN A 4 74.16 -2.31 -15.60
N TYR A 5 74.06 -3.19 -16.60
CA TYR A 5 72.74 -3.67 -17.11
C TYR A 5 72.00 -4.56 -16.12
N LYS A 6 72.75 -5.34 -15.33
CA LYS A 6 72.14 -6.18 -14.27
C LYS A 6 71.60 -5.30 -13.12
N ALA A 7 72.35 -4.26 -12.73
CA ALA A 7 71.90 -3.34 -11.69
C ALA A 7 70.68 -2.52 -12.15
N ALA A 8 70.66 -2.04 -13.38
CA ALA A 8 69.51 -1.31 -13.94
C ALA A 8 68.28 -2.22 -14.06
N GLY A 9 68.42 -3.47 -14.48
CA GLY A 9 67.31 -4.42 -14.54
C GLY A 9 66.73 -4.73 -13.17
N LEU A 10 67.56 -4.84 -12.12
CA LEU A 10 67.11 -5.06 -10.74
C LEU A 10 66.32 -3.87 -10.21
N MET A 11 66.78 -2.64 -10.47
CA MET A 11 66.06 -1.43 -10.05
C MET A 11 64.70 -1.27 -10.73
N ILE A 12 64.63 -1.57 -12.04
CA ILE A 12 63.36 -1.55 -12.75
C ILE A 12 62.42 -2.60 -12.20
N PHE A 13 62.89 -3.81 -11.92
CA PHE A 13 62.04 -4.89 -11.34
C PHE A 13 61.50 -4.50 -9.97
N ILE A 14 62.32 -3.92 -9.08
CA ILE A 14 61.88 -3.44 -7.76
C ILE A 14 60.84 -2.32 -7.92
N GLY A 15 61.07 -1.36 -8.79
CA GLY A 15 60.15 -0.25 -9.06
C GLY A 15 58.77 -0.73 -9.55
N VAL A 16 58.75 -1.67 -10.51
CA VAL A 16 57.52 -2.27 -11.03
C VAL A 16 56.80 -3.07 -9.94
N SER A 17 57.53 -3.81 -9.12
CA SER A 17 56.94 -4.60 -8.02
C SER A 17 56.29 -3.69 -6.97
N ILE A 18 56.89 -2.58 -6.61
CA ILE A 18 56.34 -1.60 -5.67
C ILE A 18 55.08 -0.95 -6.27
N LEU A 19 55.10 -0.55 -7.54
CA LEU A 19 53.92 0.01 -8.21
C LEU A 19 52.76 -0.99 -8.27
N LEU A 20 53.01 -2.26 -8.55
CA LEU A 20 51.99 -3.29 -8.53
C LEU A 20 51.36 -3.48 -7.14
N LEU A 21 52.19 -3.52 -6.09
CA LEU A 21 51.69 -3.64 -4.73
C LEU A 21 50.83 -2.44 -4.31
N LEU A 22 51.28 -1.21 -4.65
CA LEU A 22 50.51 0.01 -4.39
C LEU A 22 49.17 0.00 -5.15
N THR A 23 49.16 -0.41 -6.41
CA THR A 23 47.93 -0.49 -7.20
C THR A 23 46.93 -1.48 -6.62
N ILE A 24 47.38 -2.66 -6.17
CA ILE A 24 46.55 -3.66 -5.52
C ILE A 24 45.99 -3.11 -4.18
N PHE A 25 46.84 -2.46 -3.39
CA PHE A 25 46.43 -1.88 -2.11
C PHE A 25 45.37 -0.79 -2.30
N TYR A 26 45.59 0.16 -3.21
CA TYR A 26 44.65 1.22 -3.55
C TYR A 26 43.35 0.68 -4.11
N SER A 27 43.40 -0.35 -4.96
CA SER A 27 42.21 -0.98 -5.53
C SER A 27 41.34 -1.64 -4.47
N ARG A 28 41.96 -2.31 -3.49
CA ARG A 28 41.23 -2.92 -2.36
C ARG A 28 40.61 -1.87 -1.45
N GLN A 29 41.34 -0.81 -1.13
CA GLN A 29 40.83 0.25 -0.27
C GLN A 29 39.67 1.01 -0.91
N ASN A 30 39.76 1.33 -2.20
CA ASN A 30 38.70 1.98 -2.96
C ASN A 30 37.44 1.11 -3.03
N ARG A 31 37.59 -0.20 -3.24
CA ARG A 31 36.41 -1.12 -3.23
C ARG A 31 35.67 -1.10 -1.90
N GLN A 32 36.37 -1.09 -0.79
CA GLN A 32 35.72 -1.04 0.54
C GLN A 32 34.98 0.28 0.76
N VAL A 33 35.59 1.40 0.37
CA VAL A 33 34.96 2.73 0.50
C VAL A 33 33.71 2.84 -0.38
N VAL A 34 33.79 2.33 -1.62
CA VAL A 34 32.63 2.35 -2.54
C VAL A 34 31.51 1.46 -2.00
N LEU A 35 31.81 0.24 -1.55
CA LEU A 35 30.82 -0.66 -0.96
C LEU A 35 30.14 -0.06 0.28
N GLN A 36 30.91 0.57 1.17
CA GLN A 36 30.35 1.23 2.35
C GLN A 36 29.44 2.39 1.97
N LYS A 37 29.83 3.21 0.99
CA LYS A 37 28.99 4.30 0.49
C LYS A 37 27.69 3.79 -0.14
N GLU A 38 27.77 2.73 -0.91
CA GLU A 38 26.57 2.13 -1.53
C GLU A 38 25.62 1.53 -0.48
N LEU A 39 26.17 0.81 0.50
CA LEU A 39 25.37 0.28 1.61
C LEU A 39 24.69 1.41 2.41
N GLN A 40 25.42 2.47 2.70
CA GLN A 40 24.89 3.63 3.41
C GLN A 40 23.81 4.35 2.59
N ASN A 41 24.00 4.46 1.28
CA ASN A 41 23.00 5.03 0.38
C ASN A 41 21.71 4.17 0.32
N ILE A 42 21.86 2.85 0.23
CA ILE A 42 20.73 1.91 0.28
C ILE A 42 19.99 2.02 1.62
N GLN A 43 20.69 2.12 2.73
CA GLN A 43 20.07 2.32 4.04
C GLN A 43 19.29 3.64 4.10
N ASN A 44 19.88 4.73 3.68
CA ASN A 44 19.22 6.03 3.65
C ASN A 44 17.95 6.02 2.80
N VAL A 45 18.01 5.42 1.60
CA VAL A 45 16.85 5.29 0.72
C VAL A 45 15.77 4.39 1.35
N SER A 46 16.17 3.29 2.01
CA SER A 46 15.24 2.42 2.72
C SER A 46 14.54 3.14 3.87
N ASP A 47 15.28 3.91 4.65
CA ASP A 47 14.74 4.69 5.76
C ASP A 47 13.79 5.79 5.27
N GLU A 48 14.13 6.46 4.16
CA GLU A 48 13.27 7.45 3.53
C GLU A 48 11.96 6.82 3.03
N ILE A 49 12.03 5.68 2.35
CA ILE A 49 10.85 4.93 1.90
C ILE A 49 10.00 4.51 3.10
N ALA A 50 10.61 3.97 4.17
CA ALA A 50 9.90 3.57 5.37
C ALA A 50 9.18 4.74 6.04
N GLN A 51 9.82 5.91 6.14
CA GLN A 51 9.22 7.12 6.68
C GLN A 51 8.06 7.63 5.81
N HIS A 52 8.23 7.61 4.49
CA HIS A 52 7.16 7.95 3.56
C HIS A 52 5.96 7.00 3.71
N MET A 53 6.18 5.70 3.77
CA MET A 53 5.12 4.72 3.99
C MET A 53 4.40 4.94 5.32
N ASP A 54 5.13 5.15 6.42
CA ASP A 54 4.55 5.41 7.74
C ASP A 54 3.72 6.70 7.74
N SER A 55 4.20 7.77 7.11
CA SER A 55 3.45 9.03 6.99
C SER A 55 2.16 8.87 6.18
N HIS A 56 2.21 8.13 5.08
CA HIS A 56 1.03 7.81 4.28
C HIS A 56 0.02 6.95 5.04
N LEU A 57 0.48 5.94 5.78
CA LEU A 57 -0.39 5.10 6.60
C LEU A 57 -1.07 5.91 7.71
N LYS A 58 -0.33 6.79 8.39
CA LYS A 58 -0.89 7.69 9.41
C LYS A 58 -1.90 8.68 8.84
N ALA A 59 -1.60 9.27 7.69
CA ALA A 59 -2.53 10.15 6.99
C ALA A 59 -3.83 9.41 6.63
N ASN A 60 -3.73 8.21 6.06
CA ASN A 60 -4.89 7.39 5.71
C ASN A 60 -5.70 6.95 6.93
N ALA A 61 -5.05 6.59 8.03
CA ALA A 61 -5.73 6.30 9.29
C ALA A 61 -6.47 7.51 9.84
N THR A 62 -5.89 8.69 9.78
CA THR A 62 -6.53 9.95 10.20
C THR A 62 -7.77 10.25 9.34
N ILE A 63 -7.68 10.07 8.04
CA ILE A 63 -8.81 10.26 7.12
C ILE A 63 -9.91 9.26 7.43
N ALA A 64 -9.58 7.98 7.60
CA ALA A 64 -10.55 6.94 7.94
C ALA A 64 -11.28 7.27 9.27
N ASN A 65 -10.56 7.73 10.29
CA ASN A 65 -11.13 8.18 11.55
C ASN A 65 -12.06 9.38 11.38
N THR A 66 -11.66 10.36 10.56
CA THR A 66 -12.50 11.53 10.25
C THR A 66 -13.77 11.13 9.51
N LEU A 67 -13.67 10.25 8.51
CA LEU A 67 -14.82 9.73 7.79
C LEU A 67 -15.76 8.95 8.72
N SER A 68 -15.23 8.10 9.58
CA SER A 68 -16.02 7.28 10.51
C SER A 68 -16.79 8.12 11.55
N SER A 69 -16.29 9.30 11.88
CA SER A 69 -16.95 10.24 12.79
C SER A 69 -18.04 11.08 12.12
N ALA A 70 -18.15 11.06 10.79
CA ALA A 70 -19.20 11.79 10.07
C ALA A 70 -20.59 11.28 10.49
N VAL A 71 -21.47 12.21 10.85
CA VAL A 71 -22.83 11.88 11.36
C VAL A 71 -23.61 11.02 10.38
N ILE A 72 -23.48 11.28 9.08
CA ILE A 72 -24.16 10.51 8.03
C ILE A 72 -23.73 9.04 8.02
N ILE A 73 -22.44 8.75 8.17
CA ILE A 73 -21.89 7.39 8.25
C ILE A 73 -22.34 6.73 9.54
N ARG A 74 -22.21 7.42 10.67
CA ARG A 74 -22.60 6.90 11.96
C ARG A 74 -24.09 6.49 12.01
N ASN A 75 -24.97 7.34 11.50
CA ASN A 75 -26.40 7.07 11.47
C ASN A 75 -26.74 5.87 10.57
N ALA A 76 -26.10 5.75 9.41
CA ALA A 76 -26.29 4.62 8.52
C ALA A 76 -25.79 3.30 9.14
N LEU A 77 -24.65 3.35 9.84
CA LEU A 77 -24.11 2.20 10.57
C LEU A 77 -25.04 1.75 11.70
N LEU A 78 -25.53 2.70 12.51
CA LEU A 78 -26.47 2.40 13.61
C LEU A 78 -27.74 1.76 13.08
N LYS A 79 -28.33 2.33 12.02
CA LYS A 79 -29.52 1.79 11.38
C LYS A 79 -29.30 0.37 10.84
N SER A 80 -28.25 0.17 10.04
CA SER A 80 -27.96 -1.13 9.44
C SER A 80 -27.56 -2.19 10.49
N ASN A 81 -26.84 -1.80 11.54
CA ASN A 81 -26.52 -2.70 12.64
C ASN A 81 -27.75 -3.11 13.43
N ALA A 82 -28.73 -2.22 13.61
CA ALA A 82 -30.00 -2.55 14.26
C ALA A 82 -30.84 -3.52 13.40
N GLU A 83 -30.98 -3.25 12.10
CA GLU A 83 -31.69 -4.11 11.14
C GLU A 83 -31.15 -5.55 11.13
N PHE A 84 -29.83 -5.70 11.07
CA PHE A 84 -29.18 -7.02 11.07
C PHE A 84 -29.03 -7.63 12.47
N GLY A 85 -29.08 -6.81 13.50
CA GLY A 85 -28.91 -7.23 14.90
C GLY A 85 -30.08 -8.05 15.44
N VAL A 86 -31.30 -7.84 14.92
CA VAL A 86 -32.50 -8.59 15.31
C VAL A 86 -32.57 -9.98 14.66
N LEU A 87 -31.77 -10.23 13.61
CA LEU A 87 -31.70 -11.50 12.93
C LEU A 87 -30.84 -12.51 13.72
N SER A 88 -31.25 -13.77 13.74
CA SER A 88 -30.37 -14.85 14.21
C SER A 88 -29.12 -14.97 13.35
N LYS A 89 -28.08 -15.66 13.83
CA LYS A 89 -26.84 -15.87 13.08
C LYS A 89 -27.08 -16.50 11.71
N LEU A 90 -27.97 -17.47 11.62
CA LEU A 90 -28.29 -18.17 10.38
C LEU A 90 -29.09 -17.29 9.40
N GLU A 91 -30.12 -16.59 9.87
CA GLU A 91 -30.90 -15.66 9.05
C GLU A 91 -30.04 -14.54 8.48
N ARG A 92 -29.16 -13.99 9.31
CA ARG A 92 -28.19 -12.94 8.88
C ARG A 92 -27.27 -13.44 7.79
N LYS A 93 -26.71 -14.64 7.96
CA LYS A 93 -25.86 -15.25 6.94
C LYS A 93 -26.64 -15.43 5.64
N ASN A 94 -27.83 -16.02 5.70
CA ASN A 94 -28.66 -16.24 4.52
C ASN A 94 -29.03 -14.94 3.81
N GLU A 95 -29.34 -13.89 4.55
CA GLU A 95 -29.65 -12.57 3.97
C GLU A 95 -28.41 -11.91 3.30
N ILE A 96 -27.24 -12.02 3.91
CA ILE A 96 -25.98 -11.53 3.31
C ILE A 96 -25.66 -12.31 2.03
N ASP A 97 -25.75 -13.63 2.06
CA ASP A 97 -25.48 -14.49 0.90
C ASP A 97 -26.48 -14.21 -0.23
N ARG A 98 -27.78 -14.04 0.09
CA ARG A 98 -28.84 -13.69 -0.88
C ARG A 98 -28.54 -12.36 -1.57
N ARG A 99 -28.22 -11.31 -0.80
CA ARG A 99 -27.87 -9.99 -1.35
C ARG A 99 -26.59 -10.05 -2.18
N ASN A 100 -25.59 -10.79 -1.73
CA ASN A 100 -24.34 -10.95 -2.45
C ASN A 100 -24.52 -11.67 -3.80
N ASN A 101 -25.36 -12.70 -3.84
CA ASN A 101 -25.69 -13.41 -5.08
C ASN A 101 -26.46 -12.48 -6.04
N GLN A 102 -27.48 -11.78 -5.55
CA GLN A 102 -28.21 -10.79 -6.34
C GLN A 102 -27.28 -9.72 -6.93
N TRP A 103 -26.31 -9.21 -6.12
CA TRP A 103 -25.32 -8.24 -6.57
C TRP A 103 -24.45 -8.76 -7.71
N LYS A 104 -23.99 -10.01 -7.61
CA LYS A 104 -23.14 -10.65 -8.62
C LYS A 104 -23.90 -10.92 -9.92
N GLU A 105 -25.14 -11.37 -9.82
CA GLU A 105 -25.96 -11.75 -10.96
C GLU A 105 -26.49 -10.52 -11.73
N THR A 106 -26.81 -9.44 -11.02
CA THR A 106 -27.32 -8.21 -11.64
C THR A 106 -26.20 -7.50 -12.40
N LYS A 107 -26.25 -7.52 -13.73
CA LYS A 107 -25.27 -6.86 -14.60
C LYS A 107 -25.59 -5.40 -14.88
N ASP A 108 -26.88 -5.06 -14.89
CA ASP A 108 -27.33 -3.68 -15.14
C ASP A 108 -27.01 -2.81 -13.93
N ILE A 109 -26.17 -1.80 -14.14
CA ILE A 109 -25.81 -0.82 -13.12
C ILE A 109 -27.00 0.04 -12.70
N ASN A 110 -28.01 0.21 -13.55
CA ASN A 110 -29.20 1.01 -13.28
C ASN A 110 -30.28 0.22 -12.54
N ASP A 111 -30.07 -1.06 -12.26
CA ASP A 111 -30.99 -1.87 -11.47
C ASP A 111 -31.24 -1.21 -10.10
N PRO A 112 -32.50 -1.11 -9.64
CA PRO A 112 -32.86 -0.47 -8.39
C PRO A 112 -32.12 -1.02 -7.17
N PHE A 113 -31.82 -2.32 -7.14
CA PHE A 113 -31.06 -2.93 -6.06
C PHE A 113 -29.60 -2.43 -6.06
N ILE A 114 -28.96 -2.31 -7.23
CA ILE A 114 -27.60 -1.78 -7.35
C ILE A 114 -27.61 -0.28 -7.00
N GLN A 115 -28.52 0.50 -7.57
CA GLN A 115 -28.64 1.93 -7.34
C GLN A 115 -28.86 2.27 -5.85
N LYS A 116 -29.61 1.46 -5.12
CA LYS A 116 -29.80 1.63 -3.66
C LYS A 116 -28.48 1.74 -2.90
N HIS A 117 -27.41 1.08 -3.36
CA HIS A 117 -26.11 1.09 -2.71
C HIS A 117 -25.16 2.15 -3.31
N LEU A 118 -25.40 2.58 -4.54
CA LEU A 118 -24.55 3.51 -5.25
C LEU A 118 -25.03 4.98 -5.20
N THR A 119 -26.31 5.23 -4.88
CA THR A 119 -26.91 6.59 -4.93
C THR A 119 -27.56 7.02 -3.62
N ASN A 120 -27.41 6.25 -2.53
CA ASN A 120 -27.88 6.70 -1.23
C ASN A 120 -27.01 7.84 -0.68
N PRO A 121 -27.49 8.62 0.31
CA PRO A 121 -26.76 9.78 0.83
C PRO A 121 -25.35 9.44 1.34
N VAL A 122 -25.11 8.21 1.82
CA VAL A 122 -23.76 7.78 2.24
C VAL A 122 -22.87 7.57 1.02
N ALA A 123 -23.38 6.92 -0.04
CA ALA A 123 -22.62 6.72 -1.28
C ALA A 123 -22.22 8.07 -1.91
N GLU A 124 -23.13 9.04 -1.93
CA GLU A 124 -22.84 10.39 -2.44
C GLU A 124 -21.78 11.09 -1.56
N PHE A 125 -21.85 10.96 -0.25
CA PHE A 125 -20.81 11.47 0.64
C PHE A 125 -19.45 10.81 0.37
N LEU A 126 -19.40 9.48 0.19
CA LEU A 126 -18.15 8.76 -0.13
C LEU A 126 -17.57 9.17 -1.49
N LYS A 127 -18.43 9.35 -2.52
CA LYS A 127 -18.00 9.87 -3.84
C LYS A 127 -17.39 11.26 -3.74
N LEU A 128 -17.99 12.14 -2.92
CA LEU A 128 -17.44 13.47 -2.69
C LEU A 128 -16.03 13.38 -2.08
N GLN A 129 -15.81 12.48 -1.11
CA GLN A 129 -14.48 12.27 -0.53
C GLN A 129 -13.46 11.77 -1.59
N GLN A 130 -13.89 10.90 -2.48
CA GLN A 130 -13.06 10.41 -3.58
C GLN A 130 -12.67 11.53 -4.55
N ILE A 131 -13.60 12.46 -4.83
CA ILE A 131 -13.35 13.63 -5.68
C ILE A 131 -12.40 14.64 -5.00
N ILE A 132 -12.56 14.88 -3.69
CA ILE A 132 -11.71 15.81 -2.92
C ILE A 132 -10.26 15.33 -2.85
N GLN A 133 -10.04 14.02 -2.89
CA GLN A 133 -8.70 13.43 -2.82
C GLN A 133 -8.44 12.51 -4.02
N PRO A 134 -8.27 13.06 -5.22
CA PRO A 134 -8.10 12.28 -6.43
C PRO A 134 -6.79 11.46 -6.37
N GLY A 135 -6.90 10.19 -6.76
CA GLY A 135 -5.77 9.25 -6.79
C GLY A 135 -5.43 8.58 -5.46
N LEU A 136 -6.04 9.01 -4.33
CA LEU A 136 -5.84 8.35 -3.04
C LEU A 136 -6.73 7.09 -2.91
N TYR A 137 -7.95 7.15 -3.42
CA TYR A 137 -8.92 6.05 -3.33
C TYR A 137 -9.34 5.57 -4.71
N GLY A 138 -9.12 4.29 -4.98
CA GLY A 138 -9.71 3.63 -6.16
C GLY A 138 -11.23 3.47 -5.99
N GLU A 139 -11.63 2.87 -4.88
CA GLU A 139 -13.03 2.67 -4.48
C GLU A 139 -13.17 2.84 -2.97
N ILE A 140 -14.31 3.37 -2.52
CA ILE A 140 -14.66 3.48 -1.10
C ILE A 140 -16.00 2.78 -0.89
N PHE A 141 -16.08 1.93 0.11
CA PHE A 141 -17.34 1.30 0.50
C PHE A 141 -17.49 1.25 2.02
N LEU A 142 -18.74 1.20 2.47
CA LEU A 142 -19.11 1.10 3.87
C LEU A 142 -19.89 -0.19 4.12
N THR A 143 -19.46 -0.95 5.12
CA THR A 143 -20.18 -2.13 5.59
C THR A 143 -20.63 -1.97 7.04
N ASN A 144 -21.70 -2.66 7.42
CA ASN A 144 -22.07 -2.78 8.82
C ASN A 144 -21.12 -3.78 9.56
N ARG A 145 -21.29 -3.91 10.88
CA ARG A 145 -20.46 -4.81 11.71
C ARG A 145 -20.57 -6.30 11.34
N PHE A 146 -21.50 -6.67 10.48
CA PHE A 146 -21.73 -8.03 10.01
C PHE A 146 -21.20 -8.26 8.59
N GLY A 147 -20.57 -7.23 7.98
CA GLY A 147 -20.02 -7.31 6.65
C GLY A 147 -21.02 -7.05 5.51
N ALA A 148 -22.27 -6.70 5.82
CA ALA A 148 -23.23 -6.31 4.79
C ALA A 148 -22.97 -4.88 4.30
N MET A 149 -22.86 -4.69 2.98
CA MET A 149 -22.62 -3.38 2.37
C MET A 149 -23.81 -2.44 2.58
N ILE A 150 -23.51 -1.21 2.93
CA ILE A 150 -24.46 -0.10 3.09
C ILE A 150 -24.39 0.81 1.86
N ALA A 151 -23.18 1.16 1.44
CA ALA A 151 -22.92 2.10 0.36
C ALA A 151 -21.57 1.79 -0.30
N SER A 152 -21.44 2.18 -1.57
CA SER A 152 -20.17 2.12 -2.32
C SER A 152 -20.11 3.24 -3.35
N THR A 153 -18.88 3.65 -3.72
CA THR A 153 -18.64 4.61 -4.80
C THR A 153 -18.72 3.97 -6.19
N GLY A 154 -18.61 2.64 -6.28
CA GLY A 154 -18.69 1.87 -7.51
C GLY A 154 -19.25 0.46 -7.29
N LYS A 155 -19.51 -0.26 -8.40
CA LYS A 155 -19.98 -1.63 -8.33
C LYS A 155 -18.80 -2.58 -8.11
N LEU A 156 -18.58 -2.98 -6.88
CA LEU A 156 -17.57 -3.97 -6.47
C LEU A 156 -17.89 -5.39 -6.99
N THR A 157 -16.90 -6.25 -7.01
CA THR A 157 -17.06 -7.67 -7.40
C THR A 157 -17.96 -8.45 -6.44
N THR A 158 -17.99 -8.07 -5.16
CA THR A 158 -18.84 -8.68 -4.13
C THR A 158 -19.50 -7.61 -3.26
N LEU A 159 -20.69 -7.91 -2.76
CA LEU A 159 -21.41 -7.08 -1.79
C LEU A 159 -21.03 -7.42 -0.34
N ALA A 160 -20.60 -8.65 -0.08
CA ALA A 160 -20.28 -9.13 1.26
C ALA A 160 -18.76 -9.05 1.52
N HIS A 161 -18.40 -8.42 2.62
CA HIS A 161 -17.02 -8.24 3.10
C HIS A 161 -16.85 -8.74 4.54
N ALA A 162 -17.67 -9.73 4.95
CA ALA A 162 -17.52 -10.38 6.25
C ALA A 162 -16.21 -11.19 6.27
N HIS A 163 -15.36 -10.91 7.24
CA HIS A 163 -14.26 -11.82 7.57
C HIS A 163 -14.87 -13.05 8.26
N THR A 164 -14.62 -14.21 7.68
CA THR A 164 -14.93 -15.53 8.27
C THR A 164 -14.01 -15.82 9.43
#